data_944cecd858c531e652004f5863b49335
#
_entry.id   944cecd858c531e652004f5863b49335
#
_cell.length_a   1.000
_cell.length_b   1.000
_cell.length_c   1.000
_cell.angle_alpha   90.00
_cell.angle_beta   90.00
_cell.angle_gamma   90.00
#
_symmetry.space_group_name_H-M   'P 1'
#
loop_
_entity.id
_entity.type
_entity.pdbx_description
1 polymer ?
#
loop_
_entity_poly.entity_id
_entity_poly.type
_entity_poly.pdbx_seq_one_letter_code
_entity_poly.pdbx_strand_id
1 'polypeptide(L)'
;MPSLLNSSSRRLRQSLQFRPPLCHTKPSLNPLPIQFRFSCAMASQHSAACCSIPPIVSHDYKSQGQYITIDGLKTYHTGPSDAKHAILVIMDIFGFFPQTLQGADILAQSDEKRKYQVFMPDWFEGHPADVSWYPPDNDEKKKKLGDFFAGPAAPAKTVARVPKVVEEINSKVQGFESWAILGFCWGGKIVNLVSTSGSKFKVAAAAHPAMVDPKDAPNITIPIAMLPSKDEDKDAVKQWQDGLKVKNKVEFFNDQIHGFMAARSDLSDERVRHEYTRGYKTVLEFFHENLIRNSSKI
;
A
#
# COMPACT_ATOMS: atom_id res chain seq x y z
N MET A 1 -62.35 21.14 -35.17
CA MET A 1 -62.57 22.15 -36.24
C MET A 1 -61.71 23.36 -35.97
N PRO A 2 -61.22 24.06 -36.97
CA PRO A 2 -60.39 23.62 -38.11
C PRO A 2 -59.01 24.28 -38.02
N SER A 3 -58.13 23.85 -38.71
CA SER A 3 -57.62 23.91 -40.11
C SER A 3 -56.38 24.72 -40.21
N LEU A 4 -55.46 24.17 -40.84
CA LEU A 4 -54.89 24.25 -42.19
C LEU A 4 -53.59 25.03 -42.31
N LEU A 5 -52.67 24.32 -42.91
CA LEU A 5 -51.90 24.54 -44.17
C LEU A 5 -50.62 25.37 -44.02
N ASN A 6 -49.54 24.84 -44.33
CA ASN A 6 -48.88 24.55 -45.63
C ASN A 6 -47.66 25.45 -45.84
N SER A 7 -46.49 25.05 -46.09
CA SER A 7 -45.88 24.78 -47.38
C SER A 7 -44.36 24.72 -47.30
N SER A 8 -43.84 23.69 -47.91
CA SER A 8 -42.62 23.53 -48.68
C SER A 8 -41.65 24.70 -48.84
N SER A 9 -40.38 24.42 -48.64
CA SER A 9 -39.35 24.75 -49.64
C SER A 9 -38.08 23.93 -49.43
N ARG A 10 -37.80 23.09 -50.40
CA ARG A 10 -36.55 22.42 -50.67
C ARG A 10 -35.47 23.45 -51.05
N ARG A 11 -34.30 23.37 -50.48
CA ARG A 11 -33.05 23.75 -51.19
C ARG A 11 -31.96 22.74 -50.90
N LEU A 12 -31.56 22.07 -51.96
CA LEU A 12 -30.30 21.36 -52.15
C LEU A 12 -29.12 22.34 -51.89
N ARG A 13 -28.13 21.90 -51.13
CA ARG A 13 -26.77 22.40 -51.33
C ARG A 13 -25.81 21.23 -51.30
N GLN A 14 -25.03 21.21 -52.33
CA GLN A 14 -24.01 20.28 -52.76
C GLN A 14 -22.90 20.08 -51.75
N SER A 15 -22.49 18.83 -51.64
CA SER A 15 -21.26 18.36 -51.03
C SER A 15 -20.05 18.79 -51.87
N LEU A 16 -19.10 19.52 -51.30
CA LEU A 16 -17.77 19.68 -51.82
C LEU A 16 -16.81 18.80 -50.97
N GLN A 17 -16.39 17.71 -51.60
CA GLN A 17 -15.30 16.85 -51.11
C GLN A 17 -13.96 17.55 -51.38
N PHE A 18 -13.25 17.92 -50.32
CA PHE A 18 -11.83 18.24 -50.42
C PHE A 18 -11.00 16.98 -50.09
N ARG A 19 -10.25 16.50 -51.09
CA ARG A 19 -9.15 15.52 -50.96
C ARG A 19 -7.87 16.28 -50.66
N PRO A 20 -7.05 15.90 -49.66
CA PRO A 20 -5.67 16.40 -49.55
C PRO A 20 -4.74 15.61 -50.46
N PRO A 21 -3.64 16.23 -50.95
CA PRO A 21 -2.69 15.61 -51.88
C PRO A 21 -1.78 14.59 -51.15
N LEU A 22 -1.51 13.51 -51.89
CA LEU A 22 -0.49 12.49 -51.55
C LEU A 22 0.91 13.10 -51.71
N CYS A 23 1.65 13.18 -50.63
CA CYS A 23 3.06 13.49 -50.63
C CYS A 23 3.86 12.19 -50.52
N HIS A 24 4.49 11.76 -51.62
CA HIS A 24 5.45 10.67 -51.65
C HIS A 24 6.81 11.20 -51.17
N THR A 25 7.29 10.76 -50.04
CA THR A 25 8.69 10.88 -49.66
C THR A 25 9.26 9.49 -49.32
N LYS A 26 10.36 9.16 -49.99
CA LYS A 26 11.13 7.92 -49.84
C LYS A 26 11.72 7.83 -48.41
N PRO A 27 11.84 6.63 -47.82
CA PRO A 27 12.51 6.47 -46.52
C PRO A 27 14.03 6.53 -46.71
N SER A 28 14.66 7.45 -46.02
CA SER A 28 16.11 7.50 -45.79
C SER A 28 16.43 6.60 -44.60
N LEU A 29 17.19 5.55 -44.83
CA LEU A 29 17.74 4.65 -43.79
C LEU A 29 18.95 5.34 -43.15
N ASN A 30 18.75 5.96 -41.99
CA ASN A 30 19.83 6.25 -41.05
C ASN A 30 19.66 5.35 -39.81
N PRO A 31 20.71 4.66 -39.37
CA PRO A 31 20.65 3.86 -38.15
C PRO A 31 20.58 4.80 -36.94
N LEU A 32 19.45 4.77 -36.24
CA LEU A 32 19.29 5.44 -34.96
C LEU A 32 20.11 4.73 -33.88
N PRO A 33 20.76 5.46 -32.98
CA PRO A 33 21.47 4.86 -31.86
C PRO A 33 20.50 4.05 -31.00
N ILE A 34 20.94 2.88 -30.53
CA ILE A 34 20.23 2.05 -29.58
C ILE A 34 20.12 2.86 -28.29
N GLN A 35 19.04 3.58 -28.13
CA GLN A 35 18.65 4.10 -26.83
C GLN A 35 18.17 2.90 -26.01
N PHE A 36 18.96 2.53 -25.03
CA PHE A 36 18.50 1.71 -23.92
C PHE A 36 17.31 2.43 -23.30
N ARG A 37 16.12 2.05 -23.72
CA ARG A 37 14.90 2.35 -22.98
C ARG A 37 15.00 1.54 -21.71
N PHE A 38 15.56 2.11 -20.66
CA PHE A 38 15.23 1.69 -19.30
C PHE A 38 13.72 1.87 -19.19
N SER A 39 13.02 0.78 -19.39
CA SER A 39 11.59 0.72 -19.24
C SER A 39 11.27 1.15 -17.82
N CYS A 40 10.57 2.26 -17.68
CA CYS A 40 9.94 2.75 -16.46
C CYS A 40 8.78 1.80 -16.07
N ALA A 41 9.01 0.47 -16.17
CA ALA A 41 8.01 -0.55 -15.86
C ALA A 41 7.66 -0.60 -14.36
N MET A 42 8.51 -0.02 -13.49
CA MET A 42 8.21 0.10 -12.06
C MET A 42 7.29 1.29 -11.75
N ALA A 43 7.28 2.35 -12.57
CA ALA A 43 6.41 3.51 -12.34
C ALA A 43 4.95 3.24 -12.75
N SER A 44 4.68 2.21 -13.54
CA SER A 44 3.31 1.87 -13.97
C SER A 44 2.49 1.10 -12.93
N GLN A 45 3.08 0.67 -11.82
CA GLN A 45 2.37 -0.04 -10.74
C GLN A 45 1.84 0.90 -9.64
N HIS A 46 2.17 2.18 -9.68
CA HIS A 46 1.56 3.19 -8.82
C HIS A 46 0.46 3.91 -9.58
N SER A 47 -0.75 3.99 -9.01
CA SER A 47 -1.81 4.79 -9.61
C SER A 47 -1.40 6.27 -9.67
N ALA A 48 -1.85 7.00 -10.68
CA ALA A 48 -1.59 8.45 -10.78
C ALA A 48 -2.05 9.21 -9.53
N ALA A 49 -3.13 8.75 -8.89
CA ALA A 49 -3.67 9.30 -7.65
C ALA A 49 -2.75 9.04 -6.44
N CYS A 50 -2.03 7.92 -6.41
CA CYS A 50 -1.02 7.64 -5.39
C CYS A 50 0.05 8.73 -5.29
N CYS A 51 0.32 9.42 -6.40
CA CYS A 51 1.38 10.41 -6.51
C CYS A 51 0.88 11.87 -6.48
N SER A 52 -0.41 12.14 -6.30
CA SER A 52 -0.99 13.48 -6.49
C SER A 52 -1.12 14.31 -5.22
N ILE A 53 -1.20 13.70 -4.02
CA ILE A 53 -1.43 14.38 -2.75
C ILE A 53 -0.26 14.13 -1.81
N PRO A 54 0.38 15.19 -1.25
CA PRO A 54 1.46 15.03 -0.30
C PRO A 54 0.96 14.43 1.03
N PRO A 55 1.84 13.87 1.86
CA PRO A 55 1.53 13.51 3.24
C PRO A 55 1.05 14.71 4.05
N ILE A 56 0.15 14.47 5.01
CA ILE A 56 -0.34 15.50 5.93
C ILE A 56 0.54 15.49 7.16
N VAL A 57 1.19 16.62 7.42
CA VAL A 57 2.03 16.80 8.60
C VAL A 57 1.13 17.22 9.76
N SER A 58 0.96 16.34 10.75
CA SER A 58 0.28 16.60 12.02
C SER A 58 1.29 16.51 13.15
N HIS A 59 1.32 17.50 14.04
CA HIS A 59 2.25 17.54 15.17
C HIS A 59 1.58 17.31 16.52
N ASP A 60 0.27 17.09 16.56
CA ASP A 60 -0.50 17.09 17.81
C ASP A 60 -0.55 15.74 18.50
N TYR A 61 -0.30 14.64 17.78
CA TYR A 61 -0.33 13.32 18.37
C TYR A 61 0.93 13.02 19.18
N LYS A 62 0.72 12.64 20.44
CA LYS A 62 1.78 12.15 21.33
C LYS A 62 1.74 10.62 21.36
N SER A 63 2.72 10.00 20.73
CA SER A 63 2.87 8.54 20.70
C SER A 63 3.05 7.97 22.13
N GLN A 64 2.45 6.81 22.40
CA GLN A 64 2.41 6.16 23.71
C GLN A 64 3.55 5.17 23.92
N GLY A 65 4.21 4.76 22.84
CA GLY A 65 5.32 3.82 22.86
C GLY A 65 6.68 4.49 23.06
N GLN A 66 7.71 3.69 22.87
CA GLN A 66 9.10 4.08 22.99
C GLN A 66 9.90 3.64 21.75
N TYR A 67 11.08 4.21 21.59
CA TYR A 67 12.01 3.75 20.56
C TYR A 67 13.06 2.83 21.16
N ILE A 68 13.26 1.68 20.50
CA ILE A 68 14.30 0.70 20.81
C ILE A 68 15.12 0.42 19.56
N THR A 69 16.23 -0.29 19.67
CA THR A 69 17.03 -0.72 18.52
C THR A 69 16.86 -2.22 18.29
N ILE A 70 16.47 -2.60 17.07
CA ILE A 70 16.33 -4.00 16.62
C ILE A 70 17.05 -4.17 15.29
N ASP A 71 17.99 -5.10 15.21
CA ASP A 71 18.83 -5.34 14.01
C ASP A 71 19.47 -4.05 13.46
N GLY A 72 19.91 -3.18 14.39
CA GLY A 72 20.45 -1.86 14.06
C GLY A 72 19.39 -0.81 13.64
N LEU A 73 18.11 -1.19 13.51
CA LEU A 73 17.03 -0.28 13.12
C LEU A 73 16.42 0.40 14.34
N LYS A 74 16.25 1.72 14.28
CA LYS A 74 15.36 2.45 15.20
C LYS A 74 13.95 1.87 15.05
N THR A 75 13.38 1.35 16.11
CA THR A 75 12.09 0.66 16.11
C THR A 75 11.14 1.30 17.10
N TYR A 76 9.99 1.76 16.62
CA TYR A 76 8.91 2.15 17.52
C TYR A 76 8.27 0.90 18.10
N HIS A 77 8.16 0.85 19.42
CA HIS A 77 7.59 -0.27 20.17
C HIS A 77 6.51 0.23 21.13
N THR A 78 5.32 -0.35 21.06
CA THR A 78 4.19 0.00 21.93
C THR A 78 3.39 -1.25 22.31
N GLY A 79 2.60 -1.13 23.37
CA GLY A 79 1.76 -2.18 23.90
C GLY A 79 2.25 -2.76 25.20
N PRO A 80 1.38 -3.51 25.92
CA PRO A 80 1.69 -4.06 27.25
C PRO A 80 2.72 -5.18 27.17
N SER A 81 3.68 -5.18 28.09
CA SER A 81 4.82 -6.10 28.10
C SER A 81 4.47 -7.57 28.31
N ASP A 82 3.27 -7.84 28.83
CA ASP A 82 2.74 -9.19 29.08
C ASP A 82 1.89 -9.73 27.90
N ALA A 83 1.70 -8.94 26.83
CA ALA A 83 0.97 -9.40 25.65
C ALA A 83 1.70 -10.57 24.98
N LYS A 84 0.93 -11.62 24.67
CA LYS A 84 1.43 -12.88 24.08
C LYS A 84 1.46 -12.89 22.56
N HIS A 85 0.94 -11.86 21.94
CA HIS A 85 0.89 -11.73 20.49
C HIS A 85 1.61 -10.47 20.05
N ALA A 86 2.35 -10.58 18.97
CA ALA A 86 3.09 -9.45 18.41
C ALA A 86 2.62 -9.11 16.99
N ILE A 87 2.70 -7.83 16.64
CA ILE A 87 2.46 -7.32 15.29
C ILE A 87 3.75 -6.66 14.80
N LEU A 88 4.27 -7.11 13.66
CA LEU A 88 5.30 -6.38 12.93
C LEU A 88 4.62 -5.44 11.93
N VAL A 89 4.96 -4.16 11.97
CA VAL A 89 4.46 -3.16 11.04
C VAL A 89 5.52 -2.80 10.01
N ILE A 90 5.16 -2.89 8.74
CA ILE A 90 5.93 -2.38 7.62
C ILE A 90 5.26 -1.08 7.17
N MET A 91 5.90 0.06 7.49
CA MET A 91 5.39 1.39 7.22
C MET A 91 5.30 1.71 5.72
N ASP A 92 4.67 2.83 5.39
CA ASP A 92 4.78 3.43 4.07
C ASP A 92 6.18 4.05 3.86
N ILE A 93 6.41 4.63 2.69
CA ILE A 93 7.72 5.18 2.33
C ILE A 93 8.11 6.45 3.11
N PHE A 94 7.17 7.05 3.85
CA PHE A 94 7.41 8.30 4.59
C PHE A 94 7.90 8.09 6.03
N GLY A 95 7.92 6.84 6.51
CA GLY A 95 8.48 6.51 7.81
C GLY A 95 7.55 6.83 8.99
N PHE A 96 8.12 7.35 10.08
CA PHE A 96 7.40 7.63 11.32
C PHE A 96 6.55 8.91 11.24
N PHE A 97 5.36 8.80 10.69
CA PHE A 97 4.37 9.88 10.75
C PHE A 97 3.47 9.74 11.99
N PRO A 98 2.95 10.85 12.56
CA PRO A 98 2.05 10.81 13.72
C PRO A 98 0.87 9.89 13.54
N GLN A 99 0.25 9.88 12.35
CA GLN A 99 -0.87 9.01 12.03
C GLN A 99 -0.48 7.53 12.05
N THR A 100 0.72 7.20 11.57
CA THR A 100 1.22 5.82 11.56
C THR A 100 1.57 5.34 12.97
N LEU A 101 2.16 6.22 13.79
CA LEU A 101 2.42 5.96 15.22
C LEU A 101 1.11 5.77 16.00
N GLN A 102 0.12 6.64 15.78
CA GLN A 102 -1.21 6.50 16.37
C GLN A 102 -1.87 5.18 16.00
N GLY A 103 -1.73 4.76 14.75
CA GLY A 103 -2.22 3.46 14.29
C GLY A 103 -1.55 2.29 15.01
N ALA A 104 -0.24 2.35 15.25
CA ALA A 104 0.47 1.34 16.02
C ALA A 104 -0.05 1.27 17.47
N ASP A 105 -0.34 2.41 18.10
CA ASP A 105 -0.91 2.46 19.45
C ASP A 105 -2.36 1.91 19.50
N ILE A 106 -3.16 2.18 18.45
CA ILE A 106 -4.50 1.58 18.29
C ILE A 106 -4.38 0.05 18.19
N LEU A 107 -3.49 -0.47 17.35
CA LEU A 107 -3.27 -1.91 17.22
C LEU A 107 -2.88 -2.56 18.54
N ALA A 108 -2.08 -1.88 19.35
CA ALA A 108 -1.60 -2.42 20.62
C ALA A 108 -2.69 -2.52 21.69
N GLN A 109 -3.67 -1.61 21.69
CA GLN A 109 -4.53 -1.39 22.86
C GLN A 109 -6.03 -1.54 22.60
N SER A 110 -6.49 -1.43 21.35
CA SER A 110 -7.92 -1.31 21.05
C SER A 110 -8.68 -2.64 20.95
N ASP A 111 -8.00 -3.78 20.90
CA ASP A 111 -8.66 -5.09 21.02
C ASP A 111 -8.87 -5.40 22.51
N GLU A 112 -10.12 -5.33 22.99
CA GLU A 112 -10.47 -5.60 24.38
C GLU A 112 -10.17 -7.06 24.80
N LYS A 113 -10.21 -7.99 23.86
CA LYS A 113 -10.04 -9.42 24.10
C LYS A 113 -8.59 -9.87 23.98
N ARG A 114 -7.77 -9.08 23.28
CA ARG A 114 -6.38 -9.43 23.00
C ARG A 114 -5.51 -8.19 22.88
N LYS A 115 -4.45 -8.17 23.63
CA LYS A 115 -3.44 -7.12 23.56
C LYS A 115 -2.27 -7.59 22.70
N TYR A 116 -1.64 -6.64 22.03
CA TYR A 116 -0.49 -6.88 21.16
C TYR A 116 0.69 -6.03 21.58
N GLN A 117 1.89 -6.58 21.46
CA GLN A 117 3.08 -5.74 21.32
C GLN A 117 3.29 -5.43 19.85
N VAL A 118 3.42 -4.17 19.51
CA VAL A 118 3.57 -3.70 18.13
C VAL A 118 4.98 -3.18 17.94
N PHE A 119 5.67 -3.68 16.92
CA PHE A 119 7.00 -3.29 16.55
C PHE A 119 6.98 -2.70 15.14
N MET A 120 7.47 -1.48 14.98
CA MET A 120 7.54 -0.78 13.70
C MET A 120 8.98 -0.28 13.47
N PRO A 121 9.84 -1.11 12.84
CA PRO A 121 11.21 -0.73 12.50
C PRO A 121 11.26 0.35 11.41
N ASP A 122 12.27 1.22 11.49
CA ASP A 122 12.62 2.14 10.42
C ASP A 122 13.38 1.39 9.32
N TRP A 123 12.64 0.87 8.36
CA TRP A 123 13.20 0.08 7.26
C TRP A 123 14.12 0.87 6.33
N PHE A 124 14.11 2.20 6.45
CA PHE A 124 14.90 3.12 5.63
C PHE A 124 16.11 3.70 6.37
N GLU A 125 16.38 3.26 7.60
CA GLU A 125 17.58 3.62 8.37
C GLU A 125 17.74 5.15 8.55
N GLY A 126 16.65 5.87 8.79
CA GLY A 126 16.63 7.32 8.93
C GLY A 126 16.51 8.10 7.61
N HIS A 127 16.38 7.40 6.49
CA HIS A 127 16.31 8.00 5.16
C HIS A 127 15.01 7.61 4.41
N PRO A 128 13.81 7.93 4.95
CA PRO A 128 12.56 7.73 4.25
C PRO A 128 12.46 8.64 3.02
N ALA A 129 11.48 8.40 2.16
CA ALA A 129 11.20 9.30 1.06
C ALA A 129 10.84 10.70 1.58
N ASP A 130 11.43 11.73 0.97
CA ASP A 130 11.13 13.11 1.32
C ASP A 130 9.73 13.50 0.82
N VAL A 131 8.94 14.11 1.70
CA VAL A 131 7.58 14.58 1.39
C VAL A 131 7.57 15.53 0.18
N SER A 132 8.62 16.32 0.00
CA SER A 132 8.74 17.28 -1.12
C SER A 132 8.86 16.60 -2.49
N TRP A 133 9.14 15.30 -2.54
CA TRP A 133 9.13 14.54 -3.79
C TRP A 133 7.71 14.26 -4.30
N TYR A 134 6.69 14.53 -3.49
CA TYR A 134 5.29 14.33 -3.82
C TYR A 134 4.54 15.65 -4.01
N PRO A 135 3.73 15.78 -5.04
CA PRO A 135 3.58 14.83 -6.16
C PRO A 135 4.83 14.80 -7.04
N PRO A 136 5.15 13.68 -7.72
CA PRO A 136 6.27 13.61 -8.67
C PRO A 136 5.89 14.25 -10.01
N ASP A 137 5.71 15.56 -9.99
CA ASP A 137 5.21 16.39 -11.08
C ASP A 137 6.28 16.80 -12.10
N ASN A 138 7.56 16.54 -11.80
CA ASN A 138 8.69 16.82 -12.66
C ASN A 138 9.68 15.64 -12.70
N ASP A 139 10.62 15.68 -13.64
CA ASP A 139 11.53 14.57 -13.90
C ASP A 139 12.55 14.37 -12.76
N GLU A 140 12.92 15.42 -12.04
CA GLU A 140 13.79 15.33 -10.86
C GLU A 140 13.14 14.53 -9.75
N LYS A 141 11.90 14.85 -9.39
CA LYS A 141 11.13 14.13 -8.35
C LYS A 141 10.86 12.68 -8.76
N LYS A 142 10.50 12.45 -10.04
CA LYS A 142 10.34 11.08 -10.58
C LYS A 142 11.62 10.28 -10.46
N LYS A 143 12.76 10.91 -10.77
CA LYS A 143 14.07 10.26 -10.64
C LYS A 143 14.39 9.93 -9.19
N LYS A 144 14.20 10.88 -8.26
CA LYS A 144 14.43 10.66 -6.82
C LYS A 144 13.62 9.49 -6.28
N LEU A 145 12.33 9.42 -6.62
CA LEU A 145 11.49 8.29 -6.25
C LEU A 145 11.90 6.99 -6.91
N GLY A 146 12.27 7.02 -8.19
CA GLY A 146 12.80 5.85 -8.90
C GLY A 146 14.08 5.30 -8.24
N ASP A 147 15.02 6.17 -7.91
CA ASP A 147 16.26 5.81 -7.21
C ASP A 147 15.96 5.26 -5.80
N PHE A 148 15.00 5.83 -5.10
CA PHE A 148 14.57 5.36 -3.79
C PHE A 148 14.00 3.94 -3.85
N PHE A 149 13.09 3.66 -4.80
CA PHE A 149 12.52 2.33 -4.99
C PHE A 149 13.52 1.31 -5.53
N ALA A 150 14.52 1.74 -6.30
CA ALA A 150 15.59 0.86 -6.77
C ALA A 150 16.65 0.58 -5.70
N GLY A 151 16.76 1.43 -4.69
CA GLY A 151 17.76 1.38 -3.63
C GLY A 151 17.19 1.12 -2.24
N PRO A 152 16.96 2.15 -1.41
CA PRO A 152 16.50 2.00 -0.02
C PRO A 152 15.21 1.17 0.12
N ALA A 153 14.25 1.40 -0.76
CA ALA A 153 12.95 0.72 -0.76
C ALA A 153 12.88 -0.47 -1.73
N ALA A 154 14.01 -1.04 -2.15
CA ALA A 154 14.02 -2.27 -2.94
C ALA A 154 13.40 -3.42 -2.12
N PRO A 155 12.28 -4.04 -2.55
CA PRO A 155 11.56 -5.00 -1.73
C PRO A 155 12.41 -6.17 -1.26
N ALA A 156 13.30 -6.69 -2.09
CA ALA A 156 14.15 -7.83 -1.78
C ALA A 156 15.04 -7.58 -0.54
N LYS A 157 15.51 -6.34 -0.34
CA LYS A 157 16.34 -5.95 0.82
C LYS A 157 15.57 -6.14 2.13
N THR A 158 14.34 -5.62 2.17
CA THR A 158 13.49 -5.69 3.37
C THR A 158 12.97 -7.09 3.60
N VAL A 159 12.53 -7.80 2.55
CA VAL A 159 12.10 -9.20 2.64
C VAL A 159 13.18 -10.08 3.29
N ALA A 160 14.43 -9.92 2.88
CA ALA A 160 15.56 -10.68 3.46
C ALA A 160 15.87 -10.30 4.93
N ARG A 161 15.49 -9.09 5.36
CA ARG A 161 15.76 -8.58 6.71
C ARG A 161 14.66 -8.94 7.71
N VAL A 162 13.39 -9.06 7.27
CA VAL A 162 12.24 -9.34 8.14
C VAL A 162 12.46 -10.52 9.08
N PRO A 163 12.96 -11.72 8.65
CA PRO A 163 13.19 -12.83 9.57
C PRO A 163 14.18 -12.52 10.69
N LYS A 164 15.25 -11.78 10.40
CA LYS A 164 16.28 -11.39 11.38
C LYS A 164 15.71 -10.42 12.43
N VAL A 165 14.91 -9.46 11.99
CA VAL A 165 14.21 -8.52 12.89
C VAL A 165 13.30 -9.30 13.84
N VAL A 166 12.49 -10.24 13.35
CA VAL A 166 11.62 -11.07 14.21
C VAL A 166 12.43 -11.93 15.17
N GLU A 167 13.53 -12.52 14.73
CA GLU A 167 14.41 -13.33 15.56
C GLU A 167 15.07 -12.50 16.68
N GLU A 168 15.55 -11.29 16.37
CA GLU A 168 16.12 -10.41 17.38
C GLU A 168 15.08 -9.90 18.38
N ILE A 169 13.86 -9.56 17.92
CA ILE A 169 12.78 -9.21 18.86
C ILE A 169 12.48 -10.38 19.80
N ASN A 170 12.35 -11.61 19.28
CA ASN A 170 12.11 -12.80 20.11
C ASN A 170 13.25 -13.08 21.09
N SER A 171 14.49 -12.70 20.77
CA SER A 171 15.62 -12.86 21.71
C SER A 171 15.58 -11.84 22.85
N LYS A 172 15.07 -10.63 22.59
CA LYS A 172 15.00 -9.53 23.56
C LYS A 172 13.70 -9.55 24.39
N VAL A 173 12.61 -9.97 23.74
CA VAL A 173 11.26 -10.03 24.34
C VAL A 173 10.74 -11.45 24.16
N GLN A 174 10.85 -12.23 25.24
CA GLN A 174 10.44 -13.63 25.21
C GLN A 174 8.93 -13.82 25.43
N GLY A 175 8.42 -14.95 24.96
CA GLY A 175 7.07 -15.42 25.31
C GLY A 175 5.97 -15.07 24.32
N PHE A 176 6.29 -14.64 23.08
CA PHE A 176 5.29 -14.52 22.04
C PHE A 176 4.82 -15.89 21.55
N GLU A 177 3.50 -16.09 21.58
CA GLU A 177 2.83 -17.29 21.07
C GLU A 177 2.59 -17.20 19.55
N SER A 178 2.41 -15.99 19.03
CA SER A 178 2.19 -15.79 17.60
C SER A 178 2.52 -14.37 17.14
N TRP A 179 2.81 -14.27 15.83
CA TRP A 179 3.10 -13.05 15.10
C TRP A 179 2.06 -12.77 14.03
N ALA A 180 1.62 -11.53 13.95
CA ALA A 180 0.92 -10.97 12.81
C ALA A 180 1.83 -9.96 12.07
N ILE A 181 1.50 -9.66 10.82
CA ILE A 181 2.19 -8.62 10.06
C ILE A 181 1.17 -7.70 9.37
N LEU A 182 1.43 -6.39 9.44
CA LEU A 182 0.64 -5.36 8.73
C LEU A 182 1.57 -4.50 7.89
N GLY A 183 1.21 -4.27 6.64
CA GLY A 183 1.95 -3.38 5.75
C GLY A 183 1.08 -2.27 5.17
N PHE A 184 1.64 -1.06 5.10
CA PHE A 184 1.01 0.11 4.51
C PHE A 184 1.68 0.46 3.19
N CYS A 185 0.92 0.77 2.14
CA CYS A 185 1.48 1.21 0.86
C CYS A 185 2.52 0.21 0.31
N TRP A 186 3.77 0.64 0.19
CA TRP A 186 4.93 -0.19 -0.13
C TRP A 186 5.07 -1.41 0.81
N GLY A 187 4.80 -1.22 2.09
CA GLY A 187 4.80 -2.29 3.08
C GLY A 187 3.81 -3.41 2.77
N GLY A 188 2.72 -3.11 2.06
CA GLY A 188 1.77 -4.11 1.56
C GLY A 188 2.41 -5.10 0.58
N LYS A 189 3.32 -4.63 -0.28
CA LYS A 189 4.10 -5.54 -1.16
C LYS A 189 5.03 -6.43 -0.34
N ILE A 190 5.71 -5.88 0.67
CA ILE A 190 6.57 -6.68 1.56
C ILE A 190 5.77 -7.76 2.26
N VAL A 191 4.58 -7.41 2.79
CA VAL A 191 3.66 -8.37 3.44
C VAL A 191 3.33 -9.53 2.50
N ASN A 192 2.96 -9.28 1.26
CA ASN A 192 2.69 -10.34 0.28
C ASN A 192 3.90 -11.27 0.11
N LEU A 193 5.09 -10.71 -0.04
CA LEU A 193 6.32 -11.47 -0.30
C LEU A 193 6.81 -12.30 0.90
N VAL A 194 6.52 -11.88 2.14
CA VAL A 194 6.92 -12.63 3.36
C VAL A 194 5.83 -13.55 3.89
N SER A 195 4.62 -13.50 3.33
CA SER A 195 3.48 -14.35 3.73
C SER A 195 3.47 -15.71 3.02
N THR A 196 4.61 -16.17 2.58
CA THR A 196 4.81 -17.41 1.80
C THR A 196 5.20 -18.59 2.69
N SER A 197 5.53 -19.73 2.09
CA SER A 197 5.96 -20.93 2.82
C SER A 197 7.14 -20.65 3.74
N GLY A 198 7.06 -21.09 4.98
CA GLY A 198 8.06 -20.82 6.02
C GLY A 198 7.89 -19.47 6.73
N SER A 199 6.81 -18.73 6.44
CA SER A 199 6.52 -17.46 7.12
C SER A 199 6.55 -17.60 8.65
N LYS A 200 7.16 -16.62 9.31
CA LYS A 200 7.13 -16.49 10.78
C LYS A 200 5.77 -15.99 11.28
N PHE A 201 4.92 -15.49 10.40
CA PHE A 201 3.63 -14.89 10.73
C PHE A 201 2.50 -15.93 10.59
N LYS A 202 1.46 -15.78 11.41
CA LYS A 202 0.24 -16.62 11.36
C LYS A 202 -0.89 -15.95 10.59
N VAL A 203 -0.85 -14.62 10.47
CA VAL A 203 -1.84 -13.82 9.75
C VAL A 203 -1.19 -12.54 9.24
N ALA A 204 -1.70 -12.03 8.13
CA ALA A 204 -1.19 -10.84 7.47
C ALA A 204 -2.31 -9.86 7.10
N ALA A 205 -1.97 -8.58 6.97
CA ALA A 205 -2.84 -7.58 6.39
C ALA A 205 -2.03 -6.55 5.57
N ALA A 206 -2.63 -6.07 4.48
CA ALA A 206 -2.08 -5.01 3.64
C ALA A 206 -3.11 -3.89 3.50
N ALA A 207 -2.81 -2.70 4.00
CA ALA A 207 -3.67 -1.53 3.90
C ALA A 207 -3.20 -0.61 2.76
N HIS A 208 -4.14 -0.18 1.91
CA HIS A 208 -3.87 0.62 0.70
C HIS A 208 -2.56 0.21 0.00
N PRO A 209 -2.43 -1.06 -0.42
CA PRO A 209 -1.15 -1.60 -0.86
C PRO A 209 -0.70 -0.98 -2.18
N ALA A 210 0.57 -0.57 -2.25
CA ALA A 210 1.22 -0.31 -3.52
C ALA A 210 1.65 -1.62 -4.19
N MET A 211 1.83 -1.59 -5.52
CA MET A 211 2.39 -2.70 -6.30
C MET A 211 1.62 -4.03 -6.13
N VAL A 212 0.28 -3.95 -6.13
CA VAL A 212 -0.55 -5.16 -6.13
C VAL A 212 -0.23 -5.97 -7.38
N ASP A 213 0.26 -7.19 -7.18
CA ASP A 213 0.60 -8.11 -8.26
C ASP A 213 -0.17 -9.43 -8.05
N PRO A 214 -1.09 -9.79 -8.96
CA PRO A 214 -1.81 -11.07 -8.88
C PRO A 214 -0.90 -12.30 -8.81
N LYS A 215 0.35 -12.20 -9.31
CA LYS A 215 1.33 -13.29 -9.28
C LYS A 215 1.84 -13.62 -7.87
N ASP A 216 1.69 -12.70 -6.92
CA ASP A 216 2.08 -12.96 -5.53
C ASP A 216 1.10 -13.95 -4.85
N ALA A 217 -0.20 -13.85 -5.19
CA ALA A 217 -1.28 -14.55 -4.50
C ALA A 217 -1.12 -16.08 -4.41
N PRO A 218 -0.74 -16.81 -5.47
CA PRO A 218 -0.59 -18.26 -5.39
C PRO A 218 0.47 -18.75 -4.41
N ASN A 219 1.40 -17.88 -4.02
CA ASN A 219 2.51 -18.20 -3.11
C ASN A 219 2.18 -17.88 -1.63
N ILE A 220 1.09 -17.16 -1.36
CA ILE A 220 0.66 -16.82 -0.01
C ILE A 220 0.08 -18.04 0.68
N THR A 221 0.60 -18.37 1.87
CA THR A 221 0.26 -19.59 2.60
C THR A 221 -0.39 -19.35 3.96
N ILE A 222 -0.54 -18.11 4.38
CA ILE A 222 -1.18 -17.71 5.64
C ILE A 222 -2.43 -16.86 5.37
N PRO A 223 -3.41 -16.82 6.27
CA PRO A 223 -4.57 -15.92 6.15
C PRO A 223 -4.13 -14.48 5.92
N ILE A 224 -4.76 -13.79 4.95
CA ILE A 224 -4.39 -12.43 4.59
C ILE A 224 -5.60 -11.54 4.34
N ALA A 225 -5.58 -10.32 4.87
CA ALA A 225 -6.53 -9.27 4.54
C ALA A 225 -5.90 -8.22 3.62
N MET A 226 -6.71 -7.63 2.75
CA MET A 226 -6.33 -6.46 1.96
C MET A 226 -7.41 -5.39 2.08
N LEU A 227 -7.00 -4.18 2.39
CA LEU A 227 -7.86 -3.01 2.57
C LEU A 227 -7.51 -1.95 1.51
N PRO A 228 -7.96 -2.14 0.26
CA PRO A 228 -7.69 -1.18 -0.81
C PRO A 228 -8.46 0.12 -0.60
N SER A 229 -7.86 1.24 -0.98
CA SER A 229 -8.53 2.53 -1.16
C SER A 229 -9.23 2.60 -2.53
N LYS A 230 -9.71 3.78 -2.90
CA LYS A 230 -10.27 4.03 -4.25
C LYS A 230 -9.20 4.04 -5.35
N ASP A 231 -7.94 4.21 -4.96
CA ASP A 231 -6.83 4.46 -5.88
C ASP A 231 -6.12 3.17 -6.34
N GLU A 232 -6.33 2.04 -5.65
CA GLU A 232 -5.80 0.75 -6.09
C GLU A 232 -6.62 0.19 -7.26
N ASP A 233 -5.93 -0.45 -8.20
CA ASP A 233 -6.55 -1.10 -9.37
C ASP A 233 -7.45 -2.25 -8.92
N LYS A 234 -8.76 -2.08 -9.10
CA LYS A 234 -9.79 -3.04 -8.68
C LYS A 234 -9.65 -4.39 -9.38
N ASP A 235 -9.23 -4.38 -10.63
CA ASP A 235 -9.06 -5.62 -11.41
C ASP A 235 -7.82 -6.37 -10.93
N ALA A 236 -6.72 -5.69 -10.65
CA ALA A 236 -5.54 -6.30 -10.05
C ALA A 236 -5.83 -6.86 -8.65
N VAL A 237 -6.57 -6.12 -7.81
CA VAL A 237 -7.01 -6.60 -6.48
C VAL A 237 -7.90 -7.82 -6.60
N LYS A 238 -8.85 -7.80 -7.53
CA LYS A 238 -9.73 -8.97 -7.76
C LYS A 238 -8.95 -10.18 -8.23
N GLN A 239 -8.06 -10.04 -9.21
CA GLN A 239 -7.23 -11.13 -9.70
C GLN A 239 -6.31 -11.69 -8.61
N TRP A 240 -5.76 -10.80 -7.76
CA TRP A 240 -4.99 -11.20 -6.59
C TRP A 240 -5.85 -12.02 -5.63
N GLN A 241 -7.07 -11.56 -5.31
CA GLN A 241 -7.99 -12.27 -4.43
C GLN A 241 -8.38 -13.65 -4.99
N ASP A 242 -8.71 -13.71 -6.29
CA ASP A 242 -9.08 -14.94 -6.97
C ASP A 242 -7.92 -15.97 -7.00
N GLY A 243 -6.68 -15.51 -6.98
CA GLY A 243 -5.46 -16.33 -6.95
C GLY A 243 -5.13 -16.93 -5.58
N LEU A 244 -5.75 -16.46 -4.50
CA LEU A 244 -5.48 -16.92 -3.14
C LEU A 244 -6.09 -18.29 -2.86
N LYS A 245 -5.31 -19.14 -2.18
CA LYS A 245 -5.74 -20.48 -1.72
C LYS A 245 -5.96 -20.54 -0.20
N VAL A 246 -5.87 -19.40 0.46
CA VAL A 246 -5.96 -19.25 1.92
C VAL A 246 -7.19 -18.44 2.32
N LYS A 247 -7.55 -18.48 3.61
CA LYS A 247 -8.59 -17.59 4.13
C LYS A 247 -8.16 -16.14 3.86
N ASN A 248 -9.06 -15.38 3.25
CA ASN A 248 -8.78 -13.98 2.94
C ASN A 248 -9.98 -13.08 3.21
N LYS A 249 -9.71 -11.78 3.29
CA LYS A 249 -10.70 -10.71 3.35
C LYS A 249 -10.21 -9.57 2.47
N VAL A 250 -11.03 -9.12 1.54
CA VAL A 250 -10.81 -7.86 0.80
C VAL A 250 -11.94 -6.92 1.15
N GLU A 251 -11.61 -5.73 1.65
CA GLU A 251 -12.58 -4.70 2.03
C GLU A 251 -12.16 -3.35 1.47
N PHE A 252 -12.89 -2.87 0.45
CA PHE A 252 -12.60 -1.60 -0.22
C PHE A 252 -13.06 -0.40 0.61
N PHE A 253 -12.19 0.60 0.67
CA PHE A 253 -12.46 1.93 1.21
C PHE A 253 -12.63 2.91 0.05
N ASN A 254 -13.76 2.82 -0.65
CA ASN A 254 -13.99 3.43 -1.96
C ASN A 254 -14.01 4.96 -1.98
N ASP A 255 -14.11 5.62 -0.86
CA ASP A 255 -14.07 7.07 -0.69
C ASP A 255 -12.75 7.57 -0.11
N GLN A 256 -11.85 6.65 0.26
CA GLN A 256 -10.55 6.98 0.82
C GLN A 256 -9.45 6.97 -0.25
N ILE A 257 -8.44 7.82 -0.04
CA ILE A 257 -7.24 7.88 -0.89
C ILE A 257 -6.21 6.85 -0.46
N HIS A 258 -5.28 6.51 -1.35
CA HIS A 258 -4.09 5.75 -0.99
C HIS A 258 -3.30 6.45 0.13
N GLY A 259 -2.99 5.72 1.19
CA GLY A 259 -2.31 6.26 2.38
C GLY A 259 -3.24 6.70 3.51
N PHE A 260 -4.56 6.46 3.40
CA PHE A 260 -5.56 6.90 4.39
C PHE A 260 -5.40 6.29 5.80
N MET A 261 -4.65 5.22 5.97
CA MET A 261 -4.33 4.64 7.28
C MET A 261 -2.90 4.97 7.75
N ALA A 262 -2.16 5.81 7.03
CA ALA A 262 -0.78 6.15 7.32
C ALA A 262 -0.51 7.65 7.10
N ALA A 263 0.64 8.04 6.58
CA ALA A 263 1.11 9.42 6.52
C ALA A 263 0.18 10.40 5.78
N ARG A 264 -0.72 9.93 4.92
CA ARG A 264 -1.64 10.78 4.14
C ARG A 264 -3.04 10.89 4.75
N SER A 265 -3.25 10.36 5.93
CA SER A 265 -4.53 10.45 6.64
C SER A 265 -4.74 11.84 7.22
N ASP A 266 -5.72 12.58 6.71
CA ASP A 266 -6.16 13.83 7.34
C ASP A 266 -7.13 13.54 8.48
N LEU A 267 -6.59 13.36 9.68
CA LEU A 267 -7.39 13.04 10.86
C LEU A 267 -8.21 14.23 11.39
N SER A 268 -8.05 15.44 10.82
CA SER A 268 -8.94 16.59 11.09
C SER A 268 -10.29 16.44 10.36
N ASP A 269 -10.30 15.75 9.22
CA ASP A 269 -11.53 15.38 8.51
C ASP A 269 -12.24 14.23 9.24
N GLU A 270 -13.52 14.43 9.59
CA GLU A 270 -14.31 13.46 10.35
C GLU A 270 -14.53 12.15 9.58
N ARG A 271 -14.75 12.24 8.26
CA ARG A 271 -14.96 11.06 7.42
C ARG A 271 -13.68 10.24 7.30
N VAL A 272 -12.54 10.90 7.07
CA VAL A 272 -11.23 10.23 7.02
C VAL A 272 -10.92 9.59 8.37
N ARG A 273 -11.12 10.30 9.48
CA ARG A 273 -10.90 9.77 10.84
C ARG A 273 -11.78 8.54 11.13
N HIS A 274 -13.06 8.56 10.70
CA HIS A 274 -13.95 7.42 10.83
C HIS A 274 -13.42 6.20 10.06
N GLU A 275 -13.04 6.38 8.79
CA GLU A 275 -12.54 5.28 7.95
C GLU A 275 -11.16 4.79 8.38
N TYR A 276 -10.29 5.67 8.84
CA TYR A 276 -9.03 5.31 9.50
C TYR A 276 -9.28 4.37 10.69
N THR A 277 -10.20 4.74 11.59
CA THR A 277 -10.57 3.92 12.74
C THR A 277 -11.19 2.59 12.30
N ARG A 278 -12.09 2.61 11.31
CA ARG A 278 -12.71 1.41 10.75
C ARG A 278 -11.67 0.48 10.12
N GLY A 279 -10.66 1.02 9.43
CA GLY A 279 -9.58 0.23 8.86
C GLY A 279 -8.79 -0.54 9.92
N TYR A 280 -8.37 0.12 10.99
CA TYR A 280 -7.68 -0.55 12.10
C TYR A 280 -8.55 -1.58 12.81
N LYS A 281 -9.84 -1.29 13.00
CA LYS A 281 -10.80 -2.26 13.53
C LYS A 281 -10.91 -3.50 12.66
N THR A 282 -11.03 -3.33 11.33
CA THR A 282 -11.06 -4.43 10.37
C THR A 282 -9.81 -5.31 10.45
N VAL A 283 -8.62 -4.70 10.58
CA VAL A 283 -7.36 -5.42 10.74
C VAL A 283 -7.36 -6.23 12.05
N LEU A 284 -7.72 -5.60 13.17
CA LEU A 284 -7.75 -6.25 14.49
C LEU A 284 -8.75 -7.42 14.53
N GLU A 285 -9.95 -7.25 13.99
CA GLU A 285 -10.95 -8.31 13.87
C GLU A 285 -10.39 -9.50 13.07
N PHE A 286 -9.78 -9.22 11.92
CA PHE A 286 -9.20 -10.27 11.08
C PHE A 286 -8.01 -10.97 11.77
N PHE A 287 -7.16 -10.25 12.48
CA PHE A 287 -6.07 -10.83 13.27
C PHE A 287 -6.60 -11.68 14.41
N HIS A 288 -7.57 -11.15 15.15
CA HIS A 288 -8.21 -11.88 16.25
C HIS A 288 -8.77 -13.23 15.81
N GLU A 289 -9.51 -13.26 14.71
CA GLU A 289 -10.11 -14.49 14.17
C GLU A 289 -9.11 -15.54 13.71
N ASN A 290 -7.92 -15.12 13.25
CA ASN A 290 -6.99 -16.01 12.57
C ASN A 290 -5.76 -16.40 13.39
N LEU A 291 -5.44 -15.67 14.45
CA LEU A 291 -4.39 -16.07 15.40
C LEU A 291 -4.79 -17.23 16.31
N ILE A 292 -6.09 -17.46 16.55
CA ILE A 292 -6.57 -18.51 17.46
C ILE A 292 -6.70 -19.89 16.79
N ARG A 293 -6.97 -19.95 15.49
CA ARG A 293 -7.40 -21.21 14.82
C ARG A 293 -6.34 -22.30 14.72
N ASN A 294 -5.09 -22.02 15.00
CA ASN A 294 -4.01 -23.01 14.88
C ASN A 294 -3.72 -23.80 16.17
N SER A 295 -4.42 -23.53 17.28
CA SER A 295 -4.24 -24.26 18.54
C SER A 295 -5.19 -25.46 18.72
N SER A 296 -6.12 -25.68 17.78
CA SER A 296 -7.19 -26.70 17.94
C SER A 296 -7.07 -27.88 16.98
N LYS A 297 -5.92 -28.13 16.36
CA LYS A 297 -5.66 -29.33 15.56
C LYS A 297 -4.31 -29.95 15.98
N ILE A 298 -4.30 -30.59 17.10
CA ILE A 298 -3.43 -31.72 17.44
C ILE A 298 -4.34 -32.85 17.93
#